data_6ce55fc1bdf96799bc9a9b89709a33f6
#
_entry.id   6ce55fc1bdf96799bc9a9b89709a33f6
#
_cell.length_a   1.000
_cell.length_b   1.000
_cell.length_c   1.000
_cell.angle_alpha   90.00
_cell.angle_beta   90.00
_cell.angle_gamma   90.00
#
_symmetry.space_group_name_H-M   'P 1'
#
loop_
_entity.id
_entity.type
_entity.pdbx_description
1 polymer ?
#
loop_
_entity_poly.entity_id
_entity_poly.type
_entity_poly.pdbx_seq_one_letter_code
_entity_poly.pdbx_strand_id
1 'polypeptide(L)'
;MTTFRIALEELLRKTGVDDFDFLREGLRVLAQGLMELEVSQRIGADRYERSAERSTYRNGYRERQWDTRVGTIDLQIPKLRKGSYMPSFLEPRRRAEKALVAVVLEAYVNGVSTRKVDDLVQALGMTGVSKSQVSRLCAELDEAVQAFRNRPLEGRYPYVWLDAKYVKVRESGRVSSMALVVAVGVREDGDREILGLDVGPSEDGAFWTAFLRQLVTRGLKGVLLAISDSHVGLQ
;
A
#
# COMPACT_ATOMS: atom_id res chain seq x y z
N MET A 1 31.55 -10.70 -13.24
CA MET A 1 30.71 -10.93 -14.45
C MET A 1 30.40 -12.40 -14.74
N THR A 2 31.29 -13.32 -14.40
CA THR A 2 31.16 -14.76 -14.71
C THR A 2 29.99 -15.45 -13.99
N THR A 3 29.74 -15.15 -12.72
CA THR A 3 28.73 -15.83 -11.89
C THR A 3 27.28 -15.49 -12.33
N PHE A 4 27.01 -14.25 -12.74
CA PHE A 4 25.70 -13.82 -13.20
C PHE A 4 25.35 -14.46 -14.56
N ARG A 5 26.33 -14.56 -15.46
CA ARG A 5 26.17 -15.21 -16.76
C ARG A 5 25.88 -16.70 -16.61
N ILE A 6 26.59 -17.39 -15.71
CA ILE A 6 26.34 -18.81 -15.40
C ILE A 6 24.94 -19.02 -14.86
N ALA A 7 24.48 -18.15 -13.94
CA ALA A 7 23.13 -18.21 -13.40
C ALA A 7 22.05 -17.97 -14.46
N LEU A 8 22.31 -17.08 -15.44
CA LEU A 8 21.42 -16.85 -16.58
C LEU A 8 21.39 -18.04 -17.55
N GLU A 9 22.54 -18.67 -17.79
CA GLU A 9 22.67 -19.88 -18.62
C GLU A 9 21.97 -21.09 -17.97
N GLU A 10 22.05 -21.23 -16.65
CA GLU A 10 21.28 -22.22 -15.89
C GLU A 10 19.76 -21.95 -15.97
N LEU A 11 19.36 -20.69 -15.89
CA LEU A 11 17.97 -20.27 -16.06
C LEU A 11 17.44 -20.66 -17.44
N LEU A 12 18.20 -20.41 -18.50
CA LEU A 12 17.84 -20.77 -19.87
C LEU A 12 17.76 -22.29 -20.10
N ARG A 13 18.52 -23.10 -19.36
CA ARG A 13 18.43 -24.56 -19.40
C ARG A 13 17.18 -25.12 -18.72
N LYS A 14 16.62 -24.38 -17.76
CA LYS A 14 15.39 -24.74 -17.04
C LYS A 14 14.10 -24.33 -17.77
N THR A 15 14.19 -23.77 -19.00
CA THR A 15 13.06 -23.39 -19.85
C THR A 15 12.28 -24.62 -20.35
N GLY A 16 11.47 -25.17 -19.51
CA GLY A 16 10.53 -26.27 -19.73
C GLY A 16 9.58 -26.41 -18.54
N VAL A 17 9.75 -25.53 -17.55
CA VAL A 17 8.97 -25.45 -16.32
C VAL A 17 7.96 -24.29 -16.46
N ASP A 18 6.83 -24.38 -15.80
CA ASP A 18 5.75 -23.37 -15.79
C ASP A 18 6.29 -21.92 -15.80
N ASP A 19 5.69 -21.06 -16.62
CA ASP A 19 6.11 -19.66 -16.82
C ASP A 19 6.30 -18.88 -15.50
N PHE A 20 5.53 -19.21 -14.46
CA PHE A 20 5.66 -18.61 -13.14
C PHE A 20 6.93 -19.02 -12.39
N ASP A 21 7.37 -20.26 -12.53
CA ASP A 21 8.60 -20.74 -11.89
C ASP A 21 9.84 -20.12 -12.53
N PHE A 22 9.80 -19.90 -13.85
CA PHE A 22 10.86 -19.19 -14.57
C PHE A 22 10.99 -17.74 -14.12
N LEU A 23 9.87 -17.00 -14.02
CA LEU A 23 9.87 -15.60 -13.58
C LEU A 23 10.31 -15.46 -12.12
N ARG A 24 9.87 -16.38 -11.26
CA ARG A 24 10.25 -16.40 -9.84
C ARG A 24 11.75 -16.62 -9.67
N GLU A 25 12.31 -17.60 -10.36
CA GLU A 25 13.75 -17.90 -10.32
C GLU A 25 14.58 -16.77 -10.96
N GLY A 26 14.09 -16.18 -12.07
CA GLY A 26 14.71 -15.02 -12.71
C GLY A 26 14.77 -13.82 -11.76
N LEU A 27 13.67 -13.53 -11.07
CA LEU A 27 13.63 -12.45 -10.08
C LEU A 27 14.58 -12.72 -8.89
N ARG A 28 14.65 -13.97 -8.42
CA ARG A 28 15.58 -14.37 -7.36
C ARG A 28 17.04 -14.11 -7.75
N VAL A 29 17.43 -14.52 -8.96
CA VAL A 29 18.79 -14.32 -9.48
C VAL A 29 19.13 -12.84 -9.63
N LEU A 30 18.20 -12.04 -10.17
CA LEU A 30 18.38 -10.60 -10.32
C LEU A 30 18.52 -9.91 -8.95
N ALA A 31 17.64 -10.23 -8.02
CA ALA A 31 17.66 -9.66 -6.67
C ALA A 31 18.97 -10.02 -5.94
N GLN A 32 19.43 -11.28 -6.06
CA GLN A 32 20.69 -11.72 -5.48
C GLN A 32 21.89 -10.99 -6.10
N GLY A 33 21.91 -10.84 -7.43
CA GLY A 33 22.96 -10.11 -8.15
C GLY A 33 23.02 -8.63 -7.74
N LEU A 34 21.87 -7.99 -7.60
CA LEU A 34 21.79 -6.60 -7.14
C LEU A 34 22.33 -6.44 -5.71
N MET A 35 21.97 -7.34 -4.80
CA MET A 35 22.49 -7.33 -3.42
C MET A 35 24.02 -7.48 -3.37
N GLU A 36 24.59 -8.36 -4.20
CA GLU A 36 26.04 -8.53 -4.27
C GLU A 36 26.74 -7.27 -4.81
N LEU A 37 26.17 -6.61 -5.82
CA LEU A 37 26.66 -5.34 -6.36
C LEU A 37 26.61 -4.21 -5.30
N GLU A 38 25.49 -4.02 -4.64
CA GLU A 38 25.32 -3.00 -3.59
C GLU A 38 26.35 -3.22 -2.46
N VAL A 39 26.57 -4.48 -2.08
CA VAL A 39 27.55 -4.83 -1.04
C VAL A 39 28.97 -4.60 -1.51
N SER A 40 29.32 -4.97 -2.77
CA SER A 40 30.65 -4.69 -3.32
C SER A 40 30.98 -3.21 -3.34
N GLN A 41 30.02 -2.39 -3.80
CA GLN A 41 30.17 -0.92 -3.79
C GLN A 41 30.35 -0.37 -2.38
N ARG A 42 29.56 -0.87 -1.41
CA ARG A 42 29.63 -0.43 -0.02
C ARG A 42 30.91 -0.83 0.70
N ILE A 43 31.47 -1.99 0.36
CA ILE A 43 32.72 -2.51 0.92
C ILE A 43 33.94 -1.84 0.26
N GLY A 44 33.82 -1.37 -1.00
CA GLY A 44 34.92 -0.87 -1.81
C GLY A 44 35.78 -2.02 -2.39
N ALA A 45 35.25 -3.23 -2.47
CA ALA A 45 35.93 -4.38 -3.06
C ALA A 45 34.97 -5.52 -3.41
N ASP A 46 35.30 -6.24 -4.47
CA ASP A 46 34.56 -7.44 -4.89
C ASP A 46 34.86 -8.66 -3.99
N ARG A 47 34.11 -9.74 -4.24
CA ARG A 47 34.31 -11.00 -3.53
C ARG A 47 35.68 -11.58 -3.86
N TYR A 48 36.46 -11.91 -2.83
CA TYR A 48 37.83 -12.40 -2.91
C TYR A 48 38.89 -11.41 -3.45
N GLU A 49 38.49 -10.17 -3.79
CA GLU A 49 39.45 -9.14 -4.19
C GLU A 49 40.24 -8.63 -2.97
N ARG A 50 41.52 -8.34 -3.16
CA ARG A 50 42.36 -7.62 -2.18
C ARG A 50 42.43 -6.16 -2.60
N SER A 51 41.81 -5.28 -1.85
CA SER A 51 41.79 -3.83 -2.11
C SER A 51 42.18 -3.07 -0.85
N ALA A 52 42.97 -2.03 -1.01
CA ALA A 52 43.33 -1.11 0.07
C ALA A 52 42.12 -0.24 0.51
N GLU A 53 41.13 -0.06 -0.36
CA GLU A 53 39.92 0.71 -0.13
C GLU A 53 38.84 -0.10 0.62
N ARG A 54 39.10 -1.36 0.90
CA ARG A 54 38.15 -2.23 1.58
C ARG A 54 37.80 -1.73 2.98
N SER A 55 36.58 -1.33 3.21
CA SER A 55 36.09 -0.79 4.48
C SER A 55 35.70 -1.89 5.50
N THR A 56 35.21 -3.04 5.02
CA THR A 56 34.79 -4.18 5.86
C THR A 56 34.77 -5.49 5.07
N TYR A 57 34.40 -6.57 5.71
CA TYR A 57 34.33 -7.91 5.12
C TYR A 57 32.90 -8.46 5.14
N ARG A 58 32.58 -9.32 4.16
CA ARG A 58 31.37 -10.15 4.19
C ARG A 58 31.44 -11.14 5.35
N ASN A 59 30.30 -11.40 5.98
CA ASN A 59 30.17 -12.30 7.12
C ASN A 59 29.02 -13.30 6.92
N GLY A 60 29.01 -14.00 5.78
CA GLY A 60 27.95 -14.92 5.42
C GLY A 60 26.65 -14.22 4.98
N TYR A 61 25.57 -14.94 5.08
CA TYR A 61 24.24 -14.51 4.64
C TYR A 61 23.22 -14.67 5.77
N ARG A 62 22.09 -13.99 5.62
CA ARG A 62 20.85 -14.26 6.39
C ARG A 62 19.73 -14.55 5.41
N GLU A 63 18.94 -15.53 5.71
CA GLU A 63 17.77 -15.90 4.93
C GLU A 63 16.63 -14.91 5.19
N ARG A 64 15.92 -14.57 4.13
CA ARG A 64 14.70 -13.78 4.21
C ARG A 64 13.77 -14.14 3.06
N GLN A 65 12.53 -14.46 3.39
CA GLN A 65 11.49 -14.61 2.39
C GLN A 65 10.97 -13.23 1.94
N TRP A 66 10.72 -13.12 0.64
CA TRP A 66 10.13 -11.96 0.01
C TRP A 66 8.96 -12.38 -0.86
N ASP A 67 7.76 -11.89 -0.51
CA ASP A 67 6.52 -12.21 -1.19
C ASP A 67 6.32 -11.21 -2.34
N THR A 68 6.36 -11.73 -3.56
CA THR A 68 6.29 -10.95 -4.80
C THR A 68 5.08 -11.39 -5.64
N ARG A 69 4.75 -10.62 -6.67
CA ARG A 69 3.68 -10.94 -7.63
C ARG A 69 3.88 -12.25 -8.40
N VAL A 70 5.10 -12.76 -8.41
CA VAL A 70 5.44 -14.04 -9.05
C VAL A 70 5.66 -15.17 -8.05
N GLY A 71 5.25 -14.97 -6.80
CA GLY A 71 5.37 -15.93 -5.72
C GLY A 71 6.39 -15.53 -4.66
N THR A 72 6.52 -16.36 -3.63
CA THR A 72 7.50 -16.17 -2.55
C THR A 72 8.87 -16.62 -3.02
N ILE A 73 9.88 -15.79 -2.82
CA ILE A 73 11.28 -16.10 -3.09
C ILE A 73 12.11 -16.03 -1.81
N ASP A 74 13.08 -16.94 -1.70
CA ASP A 74 14.03 -16.97 -0.62
C ASP A 74 15.29 -16.20 -1.02
N LEU A 75 15.58 -15.12 -0.29
CA LEU A 75 16.73 -14.27 -0.50
C LEU A 75 17.82 -14.58 0.52
N GLN A 76 19.08 -14.61 0.04
CA GLN A 76 20.28 -14.72 0.84
C GLN A 76 20.91 -13.33 1.00
N ILE A 77 20.48 -12.57 2.03
CA ILE A 77 20.96 -11.20 2.24
C ILE A 77 22.38 -11.22 2.82
N PRO A 78 23.38 -10.62 2.14
CA PRO A 78 24.73 -10.58 2.65
C PRO A 78 24.83 -9.87 4.00
N LYS A 79 25.61 -10.44 4.93
CA LYS A 79 25.97 -9.79 6.20
C LYS A 79 27.35 -9.16 6.10
N LEU A 80 27.52 -8.03 6.78
CA LEU A 80 28.81 -7.35 6.94
C LEU A 80 29.39 -7.63 8.32
N ARG A 81 30.70 -7.70 8.42
CA ARG A 81 31.41 -7.89 9.69
C ARG A 81 31.33 -6.65 10.58
N LYS A 82 31.36 -5.45 9.95
CA LYS A 82 31.11 -4.17 10.60
C LYS A 82 29.97 -3.45 9.88
N GLY A 83 28.99 -2.96 10.63
CA GLY A 83 27.79 -2.31 10.12
C GLY A 83 26.68 -3.31 9.72
N SER A 84 25.59 -2.78 9.18
CA SER A 84 24.45 -3.56 8.70
C SER A 84 24.16 -3.23 7.24
N TYR A 85 23.70 -4.22 6.49
CA TYR A 85 23.22 -4.06 5.12
C TYR A 85 21.76 -4.47 5.03
N MET A 86 20.98 -3.62 4.34
CA MET A 86 19.61 -3.88 3.94
C MET A 86 19.49 -3.54 2.46
N PRO A 87 19.00 -4.46 1.61
CA PRO A 87 18.80 -4.18 0.20
C PRO A 87 17.86 -2.98 -0.03
N SER A 88 18.17 -2.14 -1.02
CA SER A 88 17.41 -0.92 -1.33
C SER A 88 15.97 -1.19 -1.75
N PHE A 89 15.73 -2.35 -2.38
CA PHE A 89 14.41 -2.77 -2.87
C PHE A 89 13.53 -3.45 -1.81
N LEU A 90 14.07 -3.75 -0.60
CA LEU A 90 13.31 -4.37 0.48
C LEU A 90 12.90 -3.35 1.53
N GLU A 91 11.67 -3.48 2.01
CA GLU A 91 11.20 -2.72 3.16
C GLU A 91 11.57 -3.40 4.48
N PRO A 92 12.06 -2.63 5.49
CA PRO A 92 12.25 -3.15 6.83
C PRO A 92 10.93 -3.68 7.39
N ARG A 93 10.97 -4.89 7.99
CA ARG A 93 9.83 -5.52 8.65
C ARG A 93 8.64 -5.91 7.76
N ARG A 94 8.69 -5.67 6.44
CA ARG A 94 7.67 -6.13 5.50
C ARG A 94 8.23 -7.22 4.59
N ARG A 95 7.46 -8.28 4.39
CA ARG A 95 7.82 -9.40 3.49
C ARG A 95 7.28 -9.18 2.09
N ALA A 96 6.09 -8.59 1.98
CA ALA A 96 5.44 -8.34 0.71
C ALA A 96 6.06 -7.15 -0.05
N GLU A 97 6.19 -7.28 -1.35
CA GLU A 97 6.58 -6.17 -2.22
C GLU A 97 5.50 -5.08 -2.28
N LYS A 98 5.91 -3.83 -2.54
CA LYS A 98 4.97 -2.69 -2.63
C LYS A 98 3.87 -2.90 -3.65
N ALA A 99 4.19 -3.46 -4.80
CA ALA A 99 3.22 -3.69 -5.86
C ALA A 99 2.18 -4.74 -5.47
N LEU A 100 2.56 -5.78 -4.74
CA LEU A 100 1.62 -6.74 -4.19
C LEU A 100 0.67 -6.10 -3.17
N VAL A 101 1.21 -5.28 -2.27
CA VAL A 101 0.40 -4.53 -1.29
C VAL A 101 -0.60 -3.64 -2.02
N ALA A 102 -0.18 -2.93 -3.07
CA ALA A 102 -1.07 -2.09 -3.88
C ALA A 102 -2.20 -2.90 -4.52
N VAL A 103 -1.92 -4.08 -5.07
CA VAL A 103 -2.95 -4.97 -5.66
C VAL A 103 -3.95 -5.45 -4.60
N VAL A 104 -3.47 -5.84 -3.42
CA VAL A 104 -4.33 -6.27 -2.30
C VAL A 104 -5.25 -5.13 -1.86
N LEU A 105 -4.70 -3.93 -1.67
CA LEU A 105 -5.47 -2.76 -1.25
C LEU A 105 -6.46 -2.32 -2.33
N GLU A 106 -6.06 -2.34 -3.61
CA GLU A 106 -6.95 -2.02 -4.73
C GLU A 106 -8.13 -3.00 -4.81
N ALA A 107 -7.86 -4.31 -4.68
CA ALA A 107 -8.92 -5.31 -4.63
C ALA A 107 -9.89 -5.07 -3.45
N TYR A 108 -9.36 -4.72 -2.27
CA TYR A 108 -10.16 -4.42 -1.08
C TYR A 108 -11.04 -3.18 -1.30
N VAL A 109 -10.48 -2.09 -1.81
CA VAL A 109 -11.23 -0.85 -2.12
C VAL A 109 -12.36 -1.10 -3.13
N ASN A 110 -12.12 -1.99 -4.12
CA ASN A 110 -13.14 -2.40 -5.08
C ASN A 110 -14.15 -3.43 -4.53
N GLY A 111 -14.17 -3.66 -3.22
CA GLY A 111 -15.16 -4.48 -2.52
C GLY A 111 -14.92 -5.99 -2.60
N VAL A 112 -13.72 -6.41 -2.97
CA VAL A 112 -13.32 -7.82 -2.87
C VAL A 112 -13.06 -8.14 -1.40
N SER A 113 -13.77 -9.15 -0.86
CA SER A 113 -13.59 -9.53 0.54
C SER A 113 -12.17 -10.02 0.81
N THR A 114 -11.68 -9.78 2.03
CA THR A 114 -10.34 -10.23 2.45
C THR A 114 -10.11 -11.74 2.25
N ARG A 115 -11.18 -12.56 2.35
CA ARG A 115 -11.10 -14.00 2.04
C ARG A 115 -10.81 -14.25 0.56
N LYS A 116 -11.49 -13.55 -0.36
CA LYS A 116 -11.24 -13.69 -1.80
C LYS A 116 -9.88 -13.11 -2.22
N VAL A 117 -9.42 -12.08 -1.54
CA VAL A 117 -8.05 -11.54 -1.72
C VAL A 117 -7.02 -12.58 -1.29
N ASP A 118 -7.26 -13.28 -0.18
CA ASP A 118 -6.40 -14.38 0.27
C ASP A 118 -6.36 -15.53 -0.76
N ASP A 119 -7.52 -15.93 -1.28
CA ASP A 119 -7.61 -16.95 -2.35
C ASP A 119 -6.81 -16.53 -3.60
N LEU A 120 -6.88 -15.24 -3.99
CA LEU A 120 -6.10 -14.69 -5.10
C LEU A 120 -4.59 -14.75 -4.84
N VAL A 121 -4.17 -14.35 -3.64
CA VAL A 121 -2.77 -14.37 -3.22
C VAL A 121 -2.21 -15.80 -3.22
N GLN A 122 -3.00 -16.78 -2.77
CA GLN A 122 -2.62 -18.20 -2.81
C GLN A 122 -2.56 -18.74 -4.25
N ALA A 123 -3.50 -18.35 -5.12
CA ALA A 123 -3.49 -18.73 -6.53
C ALA A 123 -2.25 -18.19 -7.28
N LEU A 124 -1.67 -17.08 -6.81
CA LEU A 124 -0.39 -16.54 -7.31
C LEU A 124 0.85 -17.27 -6.74
N GLY A 125 0.66 -18.39 -6.03
CA GLY A 125 1.76 -19.19 -5.48
C GLY A 125 2.49 -18.55 -4.31
N MET A 126 1.86 -17.59 -3.62
CA MET A 126 2.43 -16.92 -2.47
C MET A 126 2.12 -17.69 -1.19
N THR A 127 3.13 -18.32 -0.61
CA THR A 127 3.01 -19.09 0.63
C THR A 127 3.23 -18.25 1.89
N GLY A 128 3.72 -17.03 1.74
CA GLY A 128 4.13 -16.15 2.84
C GLY A 128 3.11 -15.11 3.28
N VAL A 129 2.10 -14.82 2.47
CA VAL A 129 1.03 -13.86 2.82
C VAL A 129 -0.12 -14.64 3.43
N SER A 130 -0.29 -14.52 4.74
CA SER A 130 -1.37 -15.18 5.47
C SER A 130 -2.63 -14.31 5.49
N LYS A 131 -3.81 -14.94 5.77
CA LYS A 131 -5.09 -14.23 5.98
C LYS A 131 -4.96 -13.08 6.98
N SER A 132 -4.19 -13.28 8.03
CA SER A 132 -3.94 -12.25 9.04
C SER A 132 -3.12 -11.08 8.51
N GLN A 133 -2.24 -11.30 7.53
CA GLN A 133 -1.49 -10.21 6.87
C GLN A 133 -2.37 -9.41 5.92
N VAL A 134 -3.21 -10.08 5.11
CA VAL A 134 -4.21 -9.40 4.25
C VAL A 134 -5.13 -8.55 5.12
N SER A 135 -5.69 -9.12 6.19
CA SER A 135 -6.56 -8.36 7.12
C SER A 135 -5.85 -7.18 7.76
N ARG A 136 -4.57 -7.31 8.09
CA ARG A 136 -3.78 -6.21 8.66
C ARG A 136 -3.53 -5.10 7.67
N LEU A 137 -3.21 -5.43 6.41
CA LEU A 137 -3.05 -4.42 5.33
C LEU A 137 -4.35 -3.66 5.10
N CYS A 138 -5.49 -4.35 5.12
CA CYS A 138 -6.80 -3.70 5.00
C CYS A 138 -7.10 -2.81 6.22
N ALA A 139 -6.78 -3.25 7.42
CA ALA A 139 -6.96 -2.45 8.65
C ALA A 139 -6.09 -1.19 8.65
N GLU A 140 -4.84 -1.25 8.15
CA GLU A 140 -3.99 -0.06 7.99
C GLU A 140 -4.65 1.00 7.07
N LEU A 141 -5.36 0.56 6.01
CA LEU A 141 -6.13 1.46 5.14
C LEU A 141 -7.34 2.05 5.88
N ASP A 142 -8.08 1.22 6.60
CA ASP A 142 -9.24 1.67 7.39
C ASP A 142 -8.82 2.70 8.46
N GLU A 143 -7.67 2.49 9.13
CA GLU A 143 -7.09 3.47 10.06
C GLU A 143 -6.74 4.79 9.37
N ALA A 144 -6.15 4.76 8.17
CA ALA A 144 -5.84 5.97 7.40
C ALA A 144 -7.11 6.73 6.99
N VAL A 145 -8.17 6.01 6.60
CA VAL A 145 -9.48 6.60 6.30
C VAL A 145 -10.09 7.24 7.55
N GLN A 146 -10.03 6.55 8.71
CA GLN A 146 -10.54 7.10 9.97
C GLN A 146 -9.73 8.33 10.42
N ALA A 147 -8.41 8.30 10.29
CA ALA A 147 -7.56 9.46 10.58
C ALA A 147 -7.93 10.65 9.70
N PHE A 148 -8.16 10.45 8.41
CA PHE A 148 -8.63 11.49 7.51
C PHE A 148 -10.01 12.04 7.92
N ARG A 149 -10.97 11.16 8.22
CA ARG A 149 -12.34 11.55 8.63
C ARG A 149 -12.35 12.37 9.91
N ASN A 150 -11.44 12.11 10.83
CA ASN A 150 -11.40 12.72 12.17
C ASN A 150 -10.35 13.84 12.30
N ARG A 151 -9.58 14.13 11.23
CA ARG A 151 -8.53 15.16 11.29
C ARG A 151 -9.11 16.53 11.67
N PRO A 152 -8.39 17.34 12.45
CA PRO A 152 -8.75 18.73 12.69
C PRO A 152 -8.83 19.52 11.38
N LEU A 153 -9.77 20.45 11.30
CA LEU A 153 -9.88 21.39 10.19
C LEU A 153 -9.25 22.72 10.64
N GLU A 154 -8.15 23.06 9.99
CA GLU A 154 -7.36 24.24 10.32
C GLU A 154 -7.65 25.37 9.32
N GLY A 155 -7.84 26.59 9.84
CA GLY A 155 -8.10 27.75 8.99
C GLY A 155 -9.57 28.15 8.89
N ARG A 156 -9.86 29.00 7.90
CA ARG A 156 -11.21 29.46 7.58
C ARG A 156 -11.60 29.00 6.19
N TYR A 157 -12.87 28.63 6.04
CA TYR A 157 -13.42 28.11 4.78
C TYR A 157 -14.63 28.96 4.38
N PRO A 158 -14.43 30.11 3.71
CA PRO A 158 -15.51 31.00 3.34
C PRO A 158 -16.55 30.35 2.40
N TYR A 159 -16.15 29.38 1.61
CA TYR A 159 -17.05 28.68 0.71
C TYR A 159 -17.00 27.17 0.99
N VAL A 160 -18.19 26.56 1.05
CA VAL A 160 -18.33 25.10 1.26
C VAL A 160 -19.32 24.55 0.24
N TRP A 161 -18.92 23.52 -0.49
CA TRP A 161 -19.80 22.71 -1.35
C TRP A 161 -20.19 21.45 -0.61
N LEU A 162 -21.47 21.14 -0.65
CA LEU A 162 -22.07 19.94 -0.10
C LEU A 162 -22.71 19.17 -1.26
N ASP A 163 -22.36 17.91 -1.40
CA ASP A 163 -22.87 17.03 -2.44
C ASP A 163 -23.16 15.65 -1.87
N ALA A 164 -24.14 14.96 -2.45
CA ALA A 164 -24.47 13.59 -2.07
C ALA A 164 -24.66 12.72 -3.31
N LYS A 165 -24.19 11.48 -3.18
CA LYS A 165 -24.32 10.47 -4.23
C LYS A 165 -24.77 9.14 -3.63
N TYR A 166 -25.77 8.52 -4.23
CA TYR A 166 -26.13 7.15 -3.86
C TYR A 166 -25.16 6.15 -4.47
N VAL A 167 -24.57 5.32 -3.61
CA VAL A 167 -23.66 4.25 -3.98
C VAL A 167 -24.21 2.91 -3.52
N LYS A 168 -23.96 1.85 -4.29
CA LYS A 168 -24.37 0.50 -3.89
C LYS A 168 -23.28 -0.12 -3.02
N VAL A 169 -23.64 -0.39 -1.78
CA VAL A 169 -22.75 -0.99 -0.77
C VAL A 169 -23.22 -2.42 -0.46
N ARG A 170 -22.29 -3.34 -0.36
CA ARG A 170 -22.61 -4.70 0.09
C ARG A 170 -22.40 -4.80 1.60
N GLU A 171 -23.47 -4.97 2.33
CA GLU A 171 -23.47 -5.17 3.76
C GLU A 171 -24.22 -6.44 4.13
N SER A 172 -23.61 -7.28 4.97
CA SER A 172 -24.21 -8.55 5.46
C SER A 172 -24.77 -9.45 4.35
N GLY A 173 -24.09 -9.49 3.18
CA GLY A 173 -24.48 -10.31 2.04
C GLY A 173 -25.58 -9.71 1.13
N ARG A 174 -26.11 -8.55 1.48
CA ARG A 174 -27.12 -7.81 0.68
C ARG A 174 -26.49 -6.57 0.06
N VAL A 175 -27.02 -6.15 -1.08
CA VAL A 175 -26.64 -4.88 -1.73
C VAL A 175 -27.71 -3.86 -1.38
N SER A 176 -27.32 -2.82 -0.64
CA SER A 176 -28.17 -1.68 -0.31
C SER A 176 -27.66 -0.41 -1.01
N SER A 177 -28.56 0.52 -1.25
CA SER A 177 -28.21 1.85 -1.73
C SER A 177 -27.95 2.72 -0.52
N MET A 178 -26.77 3.34 -0.43
CA MET A 178 -26.37 4.21 0.68
C MET A 178 -26.04 5.58 0.14
N ALA A 179 -26.41 6.62 0.88
CA ALA A 179 -26.04 7.99 0.57
C ALA A 179 -24.60 8.24 1.03
N LEU A 180 -23.73 8.60 0.10
CA LEU A 180 -22.37 9.11 0.35
C LEU A 180 -22.43 10.63 0.28
N VAL A 181 -22.22 11.31 1.39
CA VAL A 181 -22.16 12.77 1.45
C VAL A 181 -20.71 13.24 1.51
N VAL A 182 -20.42 14.34 0.82
CA VAL A 182 -19.09 14.94 0.74
C VAL A 182 -19.19 16.44 0.98
N ALA A 183 -18.25 16.98 1.77
CA ALA A 183 -18.07 18.41 1.93
C ALA A 183 -16.71 18.84 1.40
N VAL A 184 -16.69 19.82 0.52
CA VAL A 184 -15.49 20.44 -0.04
C VAL A 184 -15.44 21.90 0.37
N GLY A 185 -14.37 22.32 1.05
CA GLY A 185 -14.15 23.71 1.43
C GLY A 185 -13.15 24.41 0.55
N VAL A 186 -13.28 25.73 0.44
CA VAL A 186 -12.26 26.60 -0.15
C VAL A 186 -11.71 27.50 0.93
N ARG A 187 -10.42 27.52 1.07
CA ARG A 187 -9.67 28.39 2.00
C ARG A 187 -9.62 29.84 1.49
N GLU A 188 -9.19 30.75 2.34
CA GLU A 188 -9.02 32.16 1.97
C GLU A 188 -7.96 32.39 0.87
N ASP A 189 -6.99 31.50 0.76
CA ASP A 189 -5.95 31.48 -0.30
C ASP A 189 -6.44 30.89 -1.63
N GLY A 190 -7.65 30.34 -1.68
CA GLY A 190 -8.26 29.72 -2.85
C GLY A 190 -8.06 28.21 -2.96
N ASP A 191 -7.30 27.59 -2.07
CA ASP A 191 -7.08 26.16 -2.07
C ASP A 191 -8.35 25.39 -1.72
N ARG A 192 -8.60 24.31 -2.46
CA ARG A 192 -9.73 23.41 -2.27
C ARG A 192 -9.32 22.20 -1.46
N GLU A 193 -10.16 21.83 -0.51
CA GLU A 193 -9.90 20.73 0.40
C GLU A 193 -11.18 19.94 0.68
N ILE A 194 -11.09 18.60 0.65
CA ILE A 194 -12.18 17.75 1.12
C ILE A 194 -12.22 17.83 2.64
N LEU A 195 -13.25 18.46 3.18
CA LEU A 195 -13.44 18.65 4.64
C LEU A 195 -13.85 17.37 5.33
N GLY A 196 -14.69 16.57 4.66
CA GLY A 196 -15.17 15.33 5.20
C GLY A 196 -16.05 14.57 4.21
N LEU A 197 -16.28 13.31 4.56
CA LEU A 197 -17.22 12.42 3.89
C LEU A 197 -17.89 11.54 4.94
N ASP A 198 -19.14 11.14 4.67
CA ASP A 198 -19.85 10.17 5.50
C ASP A 198 -20.81 9.33 4.65
N VAL A 199 -21.21 8.16 5.17
CA VAL A 199 -22.09 7.23 4.49
C VAL A 199 -23.25 6.90 5.41
N GLY A 200 -24.47 7.06 4.91
CA GLY A 200 -25.70 6.79 5.67
C GLY A 200 -26.76 6.07 4.83
N PRO A 201 -27.80 5.52 5.48
CA PRO A 201 -28.85 4.78 4.79
C PRO A 201 -29.75 5.69 3.93
N SER A 202 -29.83 6.97 4.28
CA SER A 202 -30.64 7.96 3.58
C SER A 202 -30.00 9.34 3.68
N GLU A 203 -30.35 10.20 2.72
CA GLU A 203 -29.99 11.61 2.69
C GLU A 203 -31.10 12.44 3.35
N ASP A 204 -31.27 12.28 4.64
CA ASP A 204 -32.28 13.01 5.42
C ASP A 204 -31.66 14.13 6.26
N GLY A 205 -32.53 15.02 6.83
CA GLY A 205 -32.08 16.14 7.62
C GLY A 205 -31.32 15.75 8.90
N ALA A 206 -31.61 14.59 9.49
CA ALA A 206 -30.93 14.11 10.66
C ALA A 206 -29.47 13.70 10.31
N PHE A 207 -29.28 13.01 9.20
CA PHE A 207 -27.97 12.62 8.69
C PHE A 207 -27.13 13.84 8.32
N TRP A 208 -27.68 14.82 7.56
CA TRP A 208 -26.98 16.05 7.24
C TRP A 208 -26.64 16.86 8.50
N THR A 209 -27.54 16.95 9.46
CA THR A 209 -27.27 17.64 10.72
C THR A 209 -26.13 17.01 11.49
N ALA A 210 -26.08 15.69 11.57
CA ALA A 210 -25.00 14.95 12.23
C ALA A 210 -23.66 15.19 11.53
N PHE A 211 -23.62 15.09 10.19
CA PHE A 211 -22.44 15.33 9.38
C PHE A 211 -21.90 16.76 9.54
N LEU A 212 -22.75 17.76 9.41
CA LEU A 212 -22.34 19.17 9.57
C LEU A 212 -21.85 19.47 10.99
N ARG A 213 -22.49 18.93 12.03
CA ARG A 213 -22.04 19.05 13.41
C ARG A 213 -20.65 18.43 13.60
N GLN A 214 -20.38 17.30 12.98
CA GLN A 214 -19.05 16.67 13.01
C GLN A 214 -18.00 17.60 12.40
N LEU A 215 -18.27 18.23 11.25
CA LEU A 215 -17.34 19.19 10.63
C LEU A 215 -17.08 20.39 11.55
N VAL A 216 -18.11 20.95 12.19
CA VAL A 216 -17.96 22.05 13.15
C VAL A 216 -17.13 21.62 14.36
N THR A 217 -17.38 20.43 14.93
CA THR A 217 -16.63 19.89 16.06
C THR A 217 -15.14 19.72 15.70
N ARG A 218 -14.84 19.39 14.44
CA ARG A 218 -13.47 19.25 13.91
C ARG A 218 -12.80 20.59 13.60
N GLY A 219 -13.53 21.71 13.70
CA GLY A 219 -12.97 23.05 13.54
C GLY A 219 -13.44 23.81 12.29
N LEU A 220 -14.48 23.36 11.57
CA LEU A 220 -15.05 24.13 10.46
C LEU A 220 -15.55 25.48 10.95
N LYS A 221 -15.00 26.55 10.40
CA LYS A 221 -15.36 27.93 10.77
C LYS A 221 -15.19 28.89 9.60
N GLY A 222 -15.85 30.07 9.72
CA GLY A 222 -15.73 31.16 8.76
C GLY A 222 -16.51 30.96 7.46
N VAL A 223 -17.49 30.06 7.46
CA VAL A 223 -18.37 29.80 6.29
C VAL A 223 -19.24 31.03 6.03
N LEU A 224 -19.13 31.58 4.84
CA LEU A 224 -19.95 32.70 4.34
C LEU A 224 -20.98 32.22 3.35
N LEU A 225 -20.71 31.18 2.59
CA LEU A 225 -21.59 30.59 1.60
C LEU A 225 -21.48 29.08 1.59
N ALA A 226 -22.61 28.41 1.75
CA ALA A 226 -22.75 26.98 1.49
C ALA A 226 -23.52 26.77 0.16
N ILE A 227 -23.00 25.88 -0.68
CA ILE A 227 -23.54 25.57 -1.99
C ILE A 227 -23.90 24.09 -1.99
N SER A 228 -25.15 23.78 -2.29
CA SER A 228 -25.65 22.40 -2.42
C SER A 228 -26.69 22.32 -3.55
N ASP A 229 -27.02 21.09 -3.95
CA ASP A 229 -28.26 20.86 -4.65
C ASP A 229 -29.46 21.16 -3.74
N SER A 230 -30.64 21.35 -4.32
CA SER A 230 -31.84 21.72 -3.56
C SER A 230 -32.50 20.54 -2.83
N HIS A 231 -31.69 19.63 -2.24
CA HIS A 231 -32.20 18.46 -1.55
C HIS A 231 -32.93 18.84 -0.25
N VAL A 232 -34.14 18.28 -0.04
CA VAL A 232 -35.03 18.60 1.10
C VAL A 232 -34.34 18.38 2.46
N GLY A 233 -33.39 17.43 2.56
CA GLY A 233 -32.63 17.16 3.79
C GLY A 233 -31.65 18.27 4.20
N LEU A 234 -31.34 19.22 3.30
CA LEU A 234 -30.45 20.36 3.54
C LEU A 234 -31.24 21.69 3.75
N GLN A 235 -32.53 21.70 3.48
CA GLN A 235 -33.44 22.83 3.74
C GLN A 235 -33.97 22.78 5.18
#